data_45aafbe318021ba22582a6fb5ddfa8d6
#
_entry.id   45aafbe318021ba22582a6fb5ddfa8d6
#
_cell.length_a   1.000
_cell.length_b   1.000
_cell.length_c   1.000
_cell.angle_alpha   90.00
_cell.angle_beta   90.00
_cell.angle_gamma   90.00
#
_symmetry.space_group_name_H-M   'P 1'
#
loop_
_entity.id
_entity.type
_entity.pdbx_description
1 polymer ?
#
loop_
_entity_poly.entity_id
_entity_poly.type
_entity_poly.pdbx_seq_one_letter_code
_entity_poly.pdbx_strand_id
1 'polypeptide(L)'
;MIMPVGAKTVAEAIRMGSETFHALQALLKESGHSTAVGDEGGFAPNFASNAEPFEFLLNAIERAGYKPGKDIAIAFDVASSEFYDHEKKIYTLAGEPDKKEYTTDEFIDYLENLVNKYPVVSIEDPLAEAEDLNDEEQWDNWVKLTDRLGKKVQLVGDDFFVTNTKFLAKGI
;
A
#
# COMPACT_ATOMS: atom_id res chain seq x y z
N MET A 1 2.47 0.80 -5.68
CA MET A 1 3.85 0.53 -6.19
C MET A 1 3.89 -0.85 -6.84
N ILE A 2 4.84 -1.09 -7.76
CA ILE A 2 5.11 -2.42 -8.32
C ILE A 2 6.51 -2.87 -7.95
N MET A 3 6.67 -4.17 -7.67
CA MET A 3 7.95 -4.77 -7.29
C MET A 3 8.31 -5.88 -8.27
N PRO A 4 9.32 -5.70 -9.14
CA PRO A 4 9.78 -6.71 -10.11
C PRO A 4 10.57 -7.84 -9.44
N VAL A 5 9.88 -8.66 -8.64
CA VAL A 5 10.47 -9.75 -7.83
C VAL A 5 11.09 -10.88 -8.67
N GLY A 6 10.67 -11.00 -9.93
CA GLY A 6 11.20 -11.98 -10.87
C GLY A 6 12.46 -11.54 -11.62
N ALA A 7 12.86 -10.25 -11.49
CA ALA A 7 14.03 -9.71 -12.17
C ALA A 7 15.34 -10.30 -11.62
N LYS A 8 16.27 -10.62 -12.50
CA LYS A 8 17.60 -11.16 -12.13
C LYS A 8 18.67 -10.09 -11.96
N THR A 9 18.41 -8.89 -12.49
CA THR A 9 19.32 -7.75 -12.44
C THR A 9 18.53 -6.46 -12.20
N VAL A 10 19.21 -5.43 -11.67
CA VAL A 10 18.59 -4.09 -11.50
C VAL A 10 18.14 -3.51 -12.84
N ALA A 11 18.95 -3.69 -13.90
CA ALA A 11 18.59 -3.21 -15.24
C ALA A 11 17.28 -3.88 -15.76
N GLU A 12 17.12 -5.18 -15.50
CA GLU A 12 15.88 -5.89 -15.83
C GLU A 12 14.71 -5.38 -15.00
N ALA A 13 14.89 -5.16 -13.70
CA ALA A 13 13.84 -4.62 -12.82
C ALA A 13 13.37 -3.24 -13.30
N ILE A 14 14.27 -2.34 -13.66
CA ILE A 14 13.95 -1.01 -14.21
C ILE A 14 13.18 -1.14 -15.53
N ARG A 15 13.60 -2.03 -16.43
CA ARG A 15 12.89 -2.29 -17.68
C ARG A 15 11.46 -2.78 -17.44
N MET A 16 11.29 -3.79 -16.58
CA MET A 16 9.98 -4.34 -16.22
C MET A 16 9.07 -3.25 -15.62
N GLY A 17 9.61 -2.41 -14.71
CA GLY A 17 8.91 -1.28 -14.15
C GLY A 17 8.46 -0.27 -15.22
N SER A 18 9.36 0.10 -16.13
CA SER A 18 9.05 1.05 -17.20
C SER A 18 7.99 0.51 -18.17
N GLU A 19 8.11 -0.74 -18.59
CA GLU A 19 7.13 -1.37 -19.49
C GLU A 19 5.74 -1.45 -18.86
N THR A 20 5.66 -1.80 -17.56
CA THR A 20 4.39 -1.83 -16.81
C THR A 20 3.82 -0.42 -16.63
N PHE A 21 4.65 0.59 -16.36
CA PHE A 21 4.23 1.99 -16.26
C PHE A 21 3.56 2.47 -17.55
N HIS A 22 4.15 2.19 -18.71
CA HIS A 22 3.57 2.57 -20.00
C HIS A 22 2.30 1.78 -20.34
N ALA A 23 2.24 0.50 -19.95
CA ALA A 23 1.02 -0.30 -20.08
C ALA A 23 -0.12 0.27 -19.22
N LEU A 24 0.17 0.66 -17.97
CA LEU A 24 -0.79 1.33 -17.08
C LEU A 24 -1.28 2.66 -17.66
N GLN A 25 -0.36 3.47 -18.20
CA GLN A 25 -0.73 4.74 -18.85
C GLN A 25 -1.74 4.54 -19.99
N ALA A 26 -1.51 3.51 -20.81
CA ALA A 26 -2.40 3.19 -21.92
C ALA A 26 -3.78 2.75 -21.42
N LEU A 27 -3.82 1.86 -20.40
CA LEU A 27 -5.07 1.40 -19.80
C LEU A 27 -5.89 2.55 -19.20
N LEU A 28 -5.24 3.44 -18.44
CA LEU A 28 -5.90 4.60 -17.85
C LEU A 28 -6.52 5.51 -18.92
N LYS A 29 -5.78 5.78 -20.00
CA LYS A 29 -6.30 6.58 -21.15
C LYS A 29 -7.48 5.90 -21.81
N GLU A 30 -7.41 4.62 -22.10
CA GLU A 30 -8.47 3.83 -22.73
C GLU A 30 -9.75 3.81 -21.88
N SER A 31 -9.59 3.84 -20.54
CA SER A 31 -10.70 3.88 -19.59
C SER A 31 -11.18 5.30 -19.26
N GLY A 32 -10.60 6.33 -19.88
CA GLY A 32 -11.00 7.72 -19.65
C GLY A 32 -10.49 8.34 -18.36
N HIS A 33 -9.54 7.69 -17.66
CA HIS A 33 -8.92 8.21 -16.46
C HIS A 33 -7.80 9.22 -16.77
N SER A 34 -7.54 10.11 -15.80
CA SER A 34 -6.39 11.00 -15.84
C SER A 34 -5.07 10.23 -15.82
N THR A 35 -4.11 10.68 -16.60
CA THR A 35 -2.71 10.23 -16.54
C THR A 35 -1.79 11.32 -16.02
N ALA A 36 -2.32 12.30 -15.29
CA ALA A 36 -1.53 13.25 -14.54
C ALA A 36 -0.70 12.49 -13.47
N VAL A 37 0.53 12.97 -13.26
CA VAL A 37 1.52 12.34 -12.39
C VAL A 37 1.61 13.13 -11.11
N GLY A 38 1.61 12.45 -9.96
CA GLY A 38 1.88 13.04 -8.65
C GLY A 38 3.38 13.27 -8.42
N ASP A 39 3.71 13.80 -7.27
CA ASP A 39 5.08 14.20 -6.90
C ASP A 39 6.07 13.03 -6.89
N GLU A 40 5.60 11.82 -6.58
CA GLU A 40 6.40 10.59 -6.61
C GLU A 40 6.46 9.90 -7.98
N GLY A 41 5.93 10.52 -9.03
CA GLY A 41 6.01 10.04 -10.40
C GLY A 41 4.97 8.99 -10.79
N GLY A 42 4.09 8.57 -9.89
CA GLY A 42 2.95 7.69 -10.17
C GLY A 42 1.76 8.43 -10.74
N PHE A 43 0.87 7.71 -11.44
CA PHE A 43 -0.40 8.30 -11.89
C PHE A 43 -1.34 8.51 -10.70
N ALA A 44 -2.10 9.62 -10.74
CA ALA A 44 -3.06 10.00 -9.70
C ALA A 44 -4.48 10.15 -10.26
N PRO A 45 -5.10 9.11 -10.83
CA PRO A 45 -6.48 9.15 -11.26
C PRO A 45 -7.43 9.05 -10.06
N ASN A 46 -8.65 9.56 -10.22
CA ASN A 46 -9.72 9.31 -9.27
C ASN A 46 -10.36 7.96 -9.59
N PHE A 47 -10.34 7.05 -8.62
CA PHE A 47 -10.98 5.76 -8.69
C PHE A 47 -12.26 5.71 -7.84
N ALA A 48 -13.12 4.74 -8.13
CA ALA A 48 -14.37 4.53 -7.39
C ALA A 48 -14.18 3.80 -6.04
N SER A 49 -13.05 3.13 -5.86
CA SER A 49 -12.67 2.45 -4.60
C SER A 49 -11.15 2.29 -4.50
N ASN A 50 -10.65 2.01 -3.28
CA ASN A 50 -9.24 1.73 -3.06
C ASN A 50 -8.79 0.36 -3.64
N ALA A 51 -9.72 -0.52 -3.97
CA ALA A 51 -9.42 -1.80 -4.62
C ALA A 51 -9.18 -1.65 -6.14
N GLU A 52 -9.79 -0.65 -6.78
CA GLU A 52 -9.71 -0.47 -8.23
C GLU A 52 -8.28 -0.26 -8.74
N PRO A 53 -7.39 0.51 -8.09
CA PRO A 53 -5.98 0.61 -8.49
C PRO A 53 -5.26 -0.74 -8.59
N PHE A 54 -5.58 -1.70 -7.71
CA PHE A 54 -4.97 -3.04 -7.76
C PHE A 54 -5.36 -3.78 -9.06
N GLU A 55 -6.63 -3.69 -9.46
CA GLU A 55 -7.10 -4.31 -10.70
C GLU A 55 -6.43 -3.69 -11.94
N PHE A 56 -6.28 -2.35 -11.96
CA PHE A 56 -5.53 -1.67 -13.02
C PHE A 56 -4.06 -2.09 -13.07
N LEU A 57 -3.41 -2.26 -11.91
CA LEU A 57 -2.03 -2.73 -11.82
C LEU A 57 -1.88 -4.18 -12.32
N LEU A 58 -2.78 -5.10 -11.94
CA LEU A 58 -2.76 -6.47 -12.44
C LEU A 58 -2.88 -6.51 -13.96
N ASN A 59 -3.85 -5.78 -14.51
CA ASN A 59 -4.05 -5.69 -15.96
C ASN A 59 -2.84 -5.06 -16.67
N ALA A 60 -2.19 -4.05 -16.07
CA ALA A 60 -1.00 -3.42 -16.63
C ALA A 60 0.21 -4.38 -16.64
N ILE A 61 0.40 -5.16 -15.57
CA ILE A 61 1.44 -6.17 -15.47
C ILE A 61 1.25 -7.23 -16.56
N GLU A 62 0.03 -7.74 -16.71
CA GLU A 62 -0.30 -8.74 -17.76
C GLU A 62 -0.14 -8.16 -19.16
N ARG A 63 -0.61 -6.94 -19.42
CA ARG A 63 -0.47 -6.24 -20.70
C ARG A 63 0.99 -5.99 -21.08
N ALA A 64 1.85 -5.78 -20.09
CA ALA A 64 3.30 -5.67 -20.28
C ALA A 64 3.98 -7.03 -20.55
N GLY A 65 3.24 -8.15 -20.49
CA GLY A 65 3.74 -9.50 -20.74
C GLY A 65 4.29 -10.22 -19.52
N TYR A 66 4.04 -9.71 -18.32
CA TYR A 66 4.50 -10.28 -17.05
C TYR A 66 3.38 -10.99 -16.29
N LYS A 67 3.76 -11.85 -15.35
CA LYS A 67 2.82 -12.59 -14.50
C LYS A 67 2.73 -11.92 -13.12
N PRO A 68 1.53 -11.43 -12.71
CA PRO A 68 1.33 -10.88 -11.37
C PRO A 68 1.71 -11.88 -10.28
N GLY A 69 2.38 -11.39 -9.25
CA GLY A 69 2.84 -12.19 -8.11
C GLY A 69 4.06 -13.06 -8.36
N LYS A 70 4.38 -13.35 -9.63
CA LYS A 70 5.55 -14.17 -10.00
C LYS A 70 6.70 -13.32 -10.54
N ASP A 71 6.40 -12.50 -11.53
CA ASP A 71 7.39 -11.63 -12.17
C ASP A 71 7.37 -10.25 -11.52
N ILE A 72 6.16 -9.72 -11.28
CA ILE A 72 5.94 -8.43 -10.62
C ILE A 72 4.87 -8.61 -9.53
N ALA A 73 5.21 -8.25 -8.31
CA ALA A 73 4.31 -8.16 -7.17
C ALA A 73 3.87 -6.72 -6.92
N ILE A 74 2.94 -6.53 -5.98
CA ILE A 74 2.43 -5.22 -5.59
C ILE A 74 2.96 -4.86 -4.21
N ALA A 75 3.30 -3.60 -4.01
CA ALA A 75 3.48 -2.96 -2.72
C ALA A 75 2.63 -1.69 -2.68
N PHE A 76 2.24 -1.26 -1.50
CA PHE A 76 1.52 0.01 -1.36
C PHE A 76 1.85 0.68 -0.03
N ASP A 77 1.84 2.00 -0.07
CA ASP A 77 1.89 2.87 1.07
C ASP A 77 0.46 3.30 1.40
N VAL A 78 0.05 3.10 2.63
CA VAL A 78 -1.29 3.44 3.09
C VAL A 78 -1.34 4.88 3.59
N ALA A 79 -0.23 5.39 4.14
CA ALA A 79 -0.13 6.71 4.77
C ALA A 79 -1.32 6.96 5.72
N SER A 80 -1.60 5.99 6.57
CA SER A 80 -2.90 5.86 7.26
C SER A 80 -3.15 6.94 8.30
N SER A 81 -2.10 7.62 8.78
CA SER A 81 -2.21 8.80 9.66
C SER A 81 -3.01 9.93 9.03
N GLU A 82 -2.97 10.08 7.69
CA GLU A 82 -3.68 11.12 6.94
C GLU A 82 -5.21 11.05 7.07
N PHE A 83 -5.76 9.88 7.39
CA PHE A 83 -7.20 9.66 7.50
C PHE A 83 -7.63 8.97 8.82
N TYR A 84 -6.75 8.99 9.82
CA TYR A 84 -7.04 8.53 11.18
C TYR A 84 -7.53 9.67 12.06
N ASP A 85 -8.67 9.50 12.73
CA ASP A 85 -9.21 10.44 13.72
C ASP A 85 -8.79 9.96 15.11
N HIS A 86 -7.80 10.66 15.71
CA HIS A 86 -7.26 10.32 17.04
C HIS A 86 -8.29 10.46 18.18
N GLU A 87 -9.29 11.36 18.04
CA GLU A 87 -10.32 11.53 19.08
C GLU A 87 -11.33 10.38 19.04
N LYS A 88 -11.76 10.00 17.83
CA LYS A 88 -12.73 8.92 17.63
C LYS A 88 -12.09 7.54 17.52
N LYS A 89 -10.77 7.48 17.30
CA LYS A 89 -10.00 6.25 17.07
C LYS A 89 -10.51 5.42 15.89
N ILE A 90 -10.79 6.09 14.78
CA ILE A 90 -11.30 5.49 13.55
C ILE A 90 -10.52 5.94 12.33
N TYR A 91 -10.44 5.06 11.34
CA TYR A 91 -9.96 5.35 9.99
C TYR A 91 -11.15 5.67 9.09
N THR A 92 -11.05 6.77 8.32
CA THR A 92 -12.13 7.18 7.40
C THR A 92 -11.67 7.09 5.95
N LEU A 93 -12.11 6.05 5.25
CA LEU A 93 -11.79 5.82 3.84
C LEU A 93 -12.82 6.53 2.94
N ALA A 94 -12.59 7.80 2.62
CA ALA A 94 -13.52 8.63 1.85
C ALA A 94 -13.84 8.06 0.45
N GLY A 95 -12.89 7.32 -0.15
CA GLY A 95 -13.01 6.70 -1.48
C GLY A 95 -13.80 5.40 -1.52
N GLU A 96 -14.14 4.80 -0.36
CA GLU A 96 -14.92 3.56 -0.36
C GLU A 96 -16.42 3.81 -0.57
N PRO A 97 -17.10 3.01 -1.44
CA PRO A 97 -18.51 3.23 -1.75
C PRO A 97 -19.45 2.85 -0.60
N ASP A 98 -19.15 1.77 0.12
CA ASP A 98 -20.05 1.15 1.08
C ASP A 98 -19.74 1.53 2.52
N LYS A 99 -18.62 1.07 3.07
CA LYS A 99 -18.19 1.34 4.43
C LYS A 99 -17.04 2.34 4.43
N LYS A 100 -17.21 3.46 5.13
CA LYS A 100 -16.19 4.52 5.20
C LYS A 100 -15.43 4.57 6.51
N GLU A 101 -16.05 4.19 7.62
CA GLU A 101 -15.47 4.27 8.95
C GLU A 101 -15.09 2.88 9.47
N TYR A 102 -13.88 2.75 9.98
CA TYR A 102 -13.30 1.50 10.48
C TYR A 102 -12.64 1.73 11.83
N THR A 103 -12.93 0.88 12.80
CA THR A 103 -12.06 0.73 13.97
C THR A 103 -10.72 0.14 13.55
N THR A 104 -9.70 0.19 14.40
CA THR A 104 -8.38 -0.39 14.07
C THR A 104 -8.48 -1.87 13.71
N ASP A 105 -9.26 -2.66 14.45
CA ASP A 105 -9.43 -4.08 14.16
C ASP A 105 -10.08 -4.35 12.81
N GLU A 106 -11.13 -3.60 12.49
CA GLU A 106 -11.80 -3.69 11.19
C GLU A 106 -10.91 -3.21 10.05
N PHE A 107 -10.02 -2.22 10.31
CA PHE A 107 -9.08 -1.75 9.30
C PHE A 107 -7.97 -2.77 9.05
N ILE A 108 -7.48 -3.45 10.10
CA ILE A 108 -6.57 -4.60 9.94
C ILE A 108 -7.24 -5.72 9.12
N ASP A 109 -8.53 -6.03 9.36
CA ASP A 109 -9.28 -6.99 8.57
C ASP A 109 -9.39 -6.56 7.09
N TYR A 110 -9.60 -5.28 6.84
CA TYR A 110 -9.62 -4.70 5.50
C TYR A 110 -8.28 -4.89 4.78
N LEU A 111 -7.16 -4.56 5.43
CA LEU A 111 -5.81 -4.75 4.88
C LEU A 111 -5.50 -6.24 4.63
N GLU A 112 -5.88 -7.12 5.57
CA GLU A 112 -5.71 -8.56 5.39
C GLU A 112 -6.50 -9.10 4.19
N ASN A 113 -7.71 -8.59 3.95
CA ASN A 113 -8.49 -8.95 2.77
C ASN A 113 -7.80 -8.52 1.46
N LEU A 114 -7.18 -7.34 1.41
CA LEU A 114 -6.37 -6.90 0.26
C LEU A 114 -5.17 -7.83 0.03
N VAL A 115 -4.43 -8.16 1.09
CA VAL A 115 -3.27 -9.08 1.03
C VAL A 115 -3.69 -10.49 0.54
N ASN A 116 -4.85 -10.97 0.97
CA ASN A 116 -5.34 -12.29 0.57
C ASN A 116 -5.87 -12.30 -0.87
N LYS A 117 -6.36 -11.16 -1.37
CA LYS A 117 -6.94 -11.05 -2.72
C LYS A 117 -5.88 -10.75 -3.78
N TYR A 118 -4.88 -9.96 -3.47
CA TYR A 118 -3.89 -9.45 -4.41
C TYR A 118 -2.47 -9.94 -4.10
N PRO A 119 -1.56 -9.99 -5.07
CA PRO A 119 -0.18 -10.42 -4.87
C PRO A 119 0.65 -9.33 -4.18
N VAL A 120 0.23 -8.93 -3.00
CA VAL A 120 0.90 -7.94 -2.15
C VAL A 120 2.06 -8.58 -1.42
N VAL A 121 3.22 -7.91 -1.41
CA VAL A 121 4.44 -8.36 -0.73
C VAL A 121 4.96 -7.36 0.31
N SER A 122 4.49 -6.11 0.26
CA SER A 122 4.90 -5.07 1.22
C SER A 122 3.78 -4.06 1.43
N ILE A 123 3.60 -3.62 2.67
CA ILE A 123 2.70 -2.54 3.08
C ILE A 123 3.50 -1.55 3.92
N GLU A 124 3.46 -0.28 3.53
CA GLU A 124 4.08 0.83 4.23
C GLU A 124 3.03 1.63 4.98
N ASP A 125 3.35 2.05 6.19
CA ASP A 125 2.52 2.83 7.10
C ASP A 125 1.04 2.39 7.17
N PRO A 126 0.82 1.07 7.40
CA PRO A 126 -0.52 0.45 7.36
C PRO A 126 -1.45 0.93 8.47
N LEU A 127 -0.92 1.40 9.60
CA LEU A 127 -1.67 1.96 10.73
C LEU A 127 -1.10 3.32 11.11
N ALA A 128 -1.93 4.12 11.78
CA ALA A 128 -1.54 5.43 12.26
C ALA A 128 -0.27 5.35 13.12
N GLU A 129 0.55 6.37 13.02
CA GLU A 129 1.76 6.54 13.81
C GLU A 129 1.45 6.81 15.30
N ALA A 130 2.39 6.47 16.16
CA ALA A 130 2.32 6.84 17.57
C ALA A 130 2.71 8.31 17.73
N GLU A 131 1.92 9.07 18.48
CA GLU A 131 2.22 10.49 18.75
C GLU A 131 3.55 10.65 19.50
N ASP A 132 3.85 9.73 20.42
CA ASP A 132 5.12 9.66 21.13
C ASP A 132 5.46 8.24 21.59
N LEU A 133 6.57 8.09 22.31
CA LEU A 133 7.00 6.77 22.84
C LEU A 133 6.06 6.21 23.92
N ASN A 134 5.14 6.99 24.46
CA ASN A 134 4.19 6.56 25.50
C ASN A 134 2.79 6.30 24.94
N ASP A 135 2.59 6.44 23.64
CA ASP A 135 1.34 6.09 22.95
C ASP A 135 1.23 4.56 22.81
N GLU A 136 1.05 3.88 23.96
CA GLU A 136 1.02 2.41 24.03
C GLU A 136 -0.06 1.82 23.12
N GLU A 137 -1.17 2.52 22.88
CA GLU A 137 -2.26 2.03 22.03
C GLU A 137 -1.81 1.84 20.58
N GLN A 138 -1.10 2.84 20.00
CA GLN A 138 -0.62 2.70 18.63
C GLN A 138 0.50 1.66 18.51
N TRP A 139 1.39 1.59 19.51
CA TRP A 139 2.40 0.54 19.56
C TRP A 139 1.78 -0.86 19.61
N ASP A 140 0.76 -1.07 20.45
CA ASP A 140 0.04 -2.36 20.57
C ASP A 140 -0.71 -2.69 19.26
N ASN A 141 -1.29 -1.70 18.58
CA ASN A 141 -1.93 -1.88 17.30
C ASN A 141 -0.95 -2.39 16.23
N TRP A 142 0.27 -1.83 16.18
CA TRP A 142 1.31 -2.28 15.27
C TRP A 142 1.81 -3.70 15.60
N VAL A 143 1.96 -4.05 16.88
CA VAL A 143 2.24 -5.43 17.31
C VAL A 143 1.17 -6.39 16.81
N LYS A 144 -0.10 -6.06 17.02
CA LYS A 144 -1.24 -6.85 16.55
C LYS A 144 -1.25 -7.06 15.04
N LEU A 145 -1.01 -6.00 14.28
CA LEU A 145 -0.90 -6.07 12.83
C LEU A 145 0.28 -6.97 12.42
N THR A 146 1.43 -6.81 13.08
CA THR A 146 2.64 -7.59 12.79
C THR A 146 2.42 -9.08 13.04
N ASP A 147 1.74 -9.43 14.11
CA ASP A 147 1.38 -10.82 14.41
C ASP A 147 0.46 -11.43 13.33
N ARG A 148 -0.44 -10.63 12.77
CA ARG A 148 -1.39 -11.08 11.74
C ARG A 148 -0.79 -11.14 10.34
N LEU A 149 -0.04 -10.14 9.93
CA LEU A 149 0.40 -9.96 8.54
C LEU A 149 1.91 -10.11 8.32
N GLY A 150 2.75 -9.94 9.35
CA GLY A 150 4.20 -9.90 9.20
C GLY A 150 4.87 -11.18 8.69
N LYS A 151 4.15 -12.33 8.72
CA LYS A 151 4.62 -13.58 8.10
C LYS A 151 4.23 -13.70 6.62
N LYS A 152 3.30 -12.87 6.14
CA LYS A 152 2.78 -12.89 4.77
C LYS A 152 3.41 -11.80 3.91
N VAL A 153 3.58 -10.60 4.49
CA VAL A 153 4.08 -9.40 3.81
C VAL A 153 5.11 -8.69 4.66
N GLN A 154 5.98 -7.91 4.02
CA GLN A 154 6.84 -6.94 4.69
C GLN A 154 5.97 -5.80 5.21
N LEU A 155 6.18 -5.38 6.46
CA LEU A 155 5.61 -4.17 7.02
C LEU A 155 6.70 -3.11 7.14
N VAL A 156 6.43 -1.91 6.68
CA VAL A 156 7.37 -0.79 6.68
C VAL A 156 6.76 0.36 7.47
N GLY A 157 7.56 1.00 8.31
CA GLY A 157 7.19 2.21 9.01
C GLY A 157 8.16 3.33 8.62
N ASP A 158 7.78 4.18 7.68
CA ASP A 158 8.51 5.40 7.33
C ASP A 158 8.02 6.56 8.22
N ASP A 159 6.77 6.93 8.10
CA ASP A 159 6.13 7.94 8.96
C ASP A 159 6.10 7.50 10.43
N PHE A 160 5.94 6.20 10.69
CA PHE A 160 5.93 5.65 12.05
C PHE A 160 7.28 5.82 12.77
N PHE A 161 8.40 5.64 12.10
CA PHE A 161 9.73 5.73 12.71
C PHE A 161 10.42 7.08 12.51
N VAL A 162 10.07 7.85 11.47
CA VAL A 162 10.53 9.22 11.15
C VAL A 162 12.06 9.44 11.33
N THR A 163 12.86 8.42 11.00
CA THR A 163 14.33 8.45 11.20
C THR A 163 14.73 8.66 12.69
N ASN A 164 13.83 8.35 13.63
CA ASN A 164 14.06 8.50 15.06
C ASN A 164 14.57 7.18 15.67
N THR A 165 15.82 7.17 16.11
CA THR A 165 16.45 5.97 16.67
C THR A 165 15.77 5.46 17.95
N LYS A 166 15.06 6.29 18.70
CA LYS A 166 14.31 5.87 19.90
C LYS A 166 13.04 5.13 19.52
N PHE A 167 12.32 5.61 18.50
CA PHE A 167 11.16 4.91 17.94
C PHE A 167 11.60 3.58 17.34
N LEU A 168 12.66 3.58 16.55
CA LEU A 168 13.19 2.33 15.98
C LEU A 168 13.59 1.32 17.06
N ALA A 169 14.26 1.75 18.12
CA ALA A 169 14.64 0.89 19.23
C ALA A 169 13.43 0.30 19.98
N LYS A 170 12.32 1.04 20.09
CA LYS A 170 11.08 0.53 20.67
C LYS A 170 10.37 -0.47 19.75
N GLY A 171 10.47 -0.28 18.43
CA GLY A 171 9.85 -1.14 17.43
C GLY A 171 10.56 -2.50 17.21
N ILE A 172 11.81 -2.67 17.70
CA ILE A 172 12.59 -3.90 17.61
C ILE A 172 12.23 -4.85 18.78
#